data_4e4f260f3eb32875e68735af17b4afc4
#
_entry.id   4e4f260f3eb32875e68735af17b4afc4
#
_cell.length_a   1.000
_cell.length_b   1.000
_cell.length_c   1.000
_cell.angle_alpha   90.00
_cell.angle_beta   90.00
_cell.angle_gamma   90.00
#
_symmetry.space_group_name_H-M   'P 1'
#
loop_
_entity.id
_entity.type
_entity.pdbx_description
1 polymer ?
#
loop_
_entity_poly.entity_id
_entity_poly.type
_entity_poly.pdbx_seq_one_letter_code
_entity_poly.pdbx_strand_id
1 'polypeptide(L)'
;MVWPDDLISIILAALLGAGIGLERELSGKAAGLRTNLLICLGASVFTIISREMVTGTSGEVTRIAAQIVTGVGFLGAGAIIQDKRVHGLTTAATIWLVASIGMACGGQFYVLAIVASLIAVLALIGLGKLSKPLERYVKKNKSQSTHDELD
;
A
#
# COMPACT_ATOMS: atom_id res chain seq x y z
N MET A 1 24.68 -2.44 -15.67
CA MET A 1 24.84 -0.99 -15.97
C MET A 1 23.48 -0.36 -15.69
N VAL A 2 23.37 0.55 -14.73
CA VAL A 2 22.08 1.18 -14.40
C VAL A 2 21.70 2.13 -15.54
N TRP A 3 20.59 1.89 -16.19
CA TRP A 3 20.10 2.71 -17.28
C TRP A 3 19.43 3.98 -16.73
N PRO A 4 19.41 5.11 -17.46
CA PRO A 4 18.74 6.32 -17.02
C PRO A 4 17.28 6.09 -16.61
N ASP A 5 16.57 5.19 -17.29
CA ASP A 5 15.19 4.83 -17.00
C ASP A 5 15.03 4.10 -15.65
N ASP A 6 16.03 3.32 -15.23
CA ASP A 6 16.00 2.66 -13.92
C ASP A 6 16.16 3.67 -12.78
N LEU A 7 16.98 4.70 -12.98
CA LEU A 7 17.10 5.78 -12.01
C LEU A 7 15.77 6.55 -11.87
N ILE A 8 15.10 6.81 -12.97
CA ILE A 8 13.75 7.41 -12.98
C ILE A 8 12.78 6.51 -12.21
N SER A 9 12.81 5.20 -12.46
CA SER A 9 11.96 4.21 -11.78
C SER A 9 12.15 4.25 -10.26
N ILE A 10 13.39 4.29 -9.80
CA ILE A 10 13.76 4.32 -8.38
C ILE A 10 13.28 5.62 -7.71
N ILE A 11 13.56 6.76 -8.34
CA ILE A 11 13.16 8.08 -7.83
C ILE A 11 11.63 8.19 -7.78
N LEU A 12 10.96 7.79 -8.86
CA LEU A 12 9.50 7.84 -8.92
C LEU A 12 8.86 6.93 -7.86
N ALA A 13 9.36 5.71 -7.69
CA ALA A 13 8.89 4.79 -6.65
C ALA A 13 9.04 5.40 -5.24
N ALA A 14 10.20 6.01 -4.96
CA ALA A 14 10.43 6.68 -3.69
C ALA A 14 9.46 7.84 -3.46
N LEU A 15 9.22 8.68 -4.48
CA LEU A 15 8.30 9.82 -4.40
C LEU A 15 6.84 9.38 -4.21
N LEU A 16 6.37 8.39 -4.97
CA LEU A 16 5.00 7.90 -4.88
C LEU A 16 4.76 7.18 -3.55
N GLY A 17 5.71 6.35 -3.11
CA GLY A 17 5.66 5.69 -1.81
C GLY A 17 5.69 6.69 -0.65
N ALA A 18 6.51 7.74 -0.75
CA ALA A 18 6.55 8.83 0.22
C ALA A 18 5.23 9.62 0.25
N GLY A 19 4.62 9.90 -0.89
CA GLY A 19 3.35 10.63 -0.98
C GLY A 19 2.21 9.90 -0.24
N ILE A 20 2.06 8.59 -0.47
CA ILE A 20 1.10 7.76 0.25
C ILE A 20 1.47 7.66 1.73
N GLY A 21 2.76 7.44 2.01
CA GLY A 21 3.27 7.31 3.37
C GLY A 21 3.08 8.57 4.20
N LEU A 22 3.21 9.75 3.60
CA LEU A 22 2.97 11.03 4.25
C LEU A 22 1.51 11.16 4.70
N GLU A 23 0.56 10.80 3.84
CA GLU A 23 -0.87 10.76 4.22
C GLU A 23 -1.09 9.81 5.40
N ARG A 24 -0.47 8.63 5.38
CA ARG A 24 -0.56 7.65 6.49
C ARG A 24 0.02 8.18 7.80
N GLU A 25 1.18 8.84 7.74
CA GLU A 25 1.83 9.48 8.89
C GLU A 25 0.94 10.57 9.50
N LEU A 26 0.45 11.49 8.66
CA LEU A 26 -0.45 12.58 9.09
C LEU A 26 -1.78 12.07 9.66
N SER A 27 -2.23 10.91 9.21
CA SER A 27 -3.42 10.23 9.72
C SER A 27 -3.15 9.36 10.96
N GLY A 28 -1.93 9.34 11.51
CA GLY A 28 -1.56 8.58 12.71
C GLY A 28 -1.64 7.06 12.52
N LYS A 29 -1.32 6.54 11.32
CA LYS A 29 -1.36 5.10 11.02
C LYS A 29 0.01 4.44 11.21
N ALA A 30 0.02 3.14 11.52
CA ALA A 30 1.23 2.39 11.89
C ALA A 30 2.29 2.36 10.78
N ALA A 31 1.90 2.22 9.49
CA ALA A 31 2.80 2.28 8.36
C ALA A 31 2.80 3.71 7.78
N GLY A 32 3.71 4.55 8.25
CA GLY A 32 3.87 5.94 7.85
C GLY A 32 4.82 6.15 6.66
N LEU A 33 5.43 7.35 6.62
CA LEU A 33 6.27 7.82 5.52
C LEU A 33 7.42 6.88 5.19
N ARG A 34 8.25 6.54 6.20
CA ARG A 34 9.44 5.70 6.00
C ARG A 34 9.08 4.32 5.50
N THR A 35 8.06 3.70 6.11
CA THR A 35 7.63 2.34 5.78
C THR A 35 7.16 2.24 4.33
N ASN A 36 6.26 3.13 3.91
CA ASN A 36 5.71 3.10 2.56
C ASN A 36 6.75 3.48 1.50
N LEU A 37 7.64 4.45 1.77
CA LEU A 37 8.75 4.78 0.89
C LEU A 37 9.65 3.56 0.66
N LEU A 38 10.08 2.89 1.74
CA LEU A 38 10.98 1.75 1.65
C LEU A 38 10.35 0.54 0.97
N ILE A 39 9.07 0.27 1.19
CA ILE A 39 8.34 -0.81 0.50
C ILE A 39 8.26 -0.53 -1.00
N CYS A 40 7.88 0.68 -1.40
CA CYS A 40 7.75 1.06 -2.80
C CYS A 40 9.10 1.00 -3.51
N LEU A 41 10.13 1.57 -2.88
CA LEU A 41 11.50 1.56 -3.37
C LEU A 41 12.03 0.12 -3.52
N GLY A 42 11.89 -0.70 -2.49
CA GLY A 42 12.35 -2.10 -2.50
C GLY A 42 11.67 -2.93 -3.59
N ALA A 43 10.34 -2.79 -3.74
CA ALA A 43 9.59 -3.46 -4.80
C ALA A 43 10.06 -3.03 -6.21
N SER A 44 10.37 -1.73 -6.40
CA SER A 44 10.92 -1.23 -7.66
C SER A 44 12.29 -1.83 -7.96
N VAL A 45 13.19 -1.82 -6.97
CA VAL A 45 14.55 -2.38 -7.11
C VAL A 45 14.51 -3.87 -7.42
N PHE A 46 13.70 -4.67 -6.70
CA PHE A 46 13.54 -6.09 -6.99
C PHE A 46 13.01 -6.34 -8.40
N THR A 47 12.07 -5.52 -8.87
CA THR A 47 11.51 -5.63 -10.22
C THR A 47 12.55 -5.31 -11.29
N ILE A 48 13.37 -4.26 -11.09
CA ILE A 48 14.49 -3.93 -11.97
C ILE A 48 15.49 -5.07 -12.02
N ILE A 49 15.93 -5.59 -10.87
CA ILE A 49 16.85 -6.72 -10.78
C ILE A 49 16.28 -7.94 -11.51
N SER A 50 14.99 -8.24 -11.30
CA SER A 50 14.32 -9.35 -11.98
C SER A 50 14.39 -9.20 -13.51
N ARG A 51 14.11 -8.01 -14.02
CA ARG A 51 14.15 -7.71 -15.44
C ARG A 51 15.57 -7.85 -16.02
N GLU A 52 16.58 -7.35 -15.31
CA GLU A 52 17.97 -7.35 -15.76
C GLU A 52 18.63 -8.74 -15.67
N MET A 53 18.21 -9.57 -14.71
CA MET A 53 18.81 -10.92 -14.53
C MET A 53 18.26 -11.96 -15.51
N VAL A 54 17.15 -11.67 -16.17
CA VAL A 54 16.55 -12.62 -17.11
C VAL A 54 17.17 -12.49 -18.49
N THR A 55 17.94 -13.49 -18.88
CA THR A 55 18.63 -13.56 -20.19
C THR A 55 17.96 -14.52 -21.19
N GLY A 56 16.75 -15.03 -20.91
CA GLY A 56 16.20 -16.10 -21.75
C GLY A 56 14.70 -16.07 -21.96
N THR A 57 13.90 -16.51 -21.02
CA THR A 57 12.45 -16.73 -21.22
C THR A 57 11.59 -15.86 -20.31
N SER A 58 10.50 -15.34 -20.84
CA SER A 58 9.56 -14.44 -20.14
C SER A 58 9.00 -15.00 -18.81
N GLY A 59 9.07 -16.32 -18.60
CA GLY A 59 8.59 -16.98 -17.39
C GLY A 59 9.41 -16.71 -16.13
N GLU A 60 10.68 -16.30 -16.26
CA GLU A 60 11.54 -16.07 -15.10
C GLU A 60 11.35 -14.67 -14.49
N VAL A 61 10.99 -13.66 -15.30
CA VAL A 61 10.68 -12.29 -14.81
C VAL A 61 9.50 -12.32 -13.85
N THR A 62 8.47 -13.10 -14.16
CA THR A 62 7.25 -13.20 -13.34
C THR A 62 7.47 -13.91 -12.00
N ARG A 63 8.50 -14.75 -11.88
CA ARG A 63 8.80 -15.48 -10.63
C ARG A 63 9.21 -14.58 -9.50
N ILE A 64 10.10 -13.60 -9.74
CA ILE A 64 10.52 -12.64 -8.69
C ILE A 64 9.35 -11.71 -8.35
N ALA A 65 8.59 -11.26 -9.34
CA ALA A 65 7.38 -10.48 -9.11
C ALA A 65 6.38 -11.21 -8.18
N ALA A 66 6.16 -12.51 -8.41
CA ALA A 66 5.31 -13.33 -7.55
C ALA A 66 5.85 -13.42 -6.11
N GLN A 67 7.17 -13.47 -5.92
CA GLN A 67 7.78 -13.50 -4.59
C GLN A 67 7.67 -12.15 -3.86
N ILE A 68 7.70 -11.02 -4.57
CA ILE A 68 7.43 -9.70 -3.99
C ILE A 68 6.03 -9.68 -3.39
N VAL A 69 5.02 -10.12 -4.14
CA VAL A 69 3.63 -10.17 -3.68
C VAL A 69 3.47 -11.02 -2.43
N THR A 70 4.12 -12.18 -2.39
CA THR A 70 4.12 -13.08 -1.22
C THR A 70 4.81 -12.45 -0.02
N GLY A 71 6.01 -11.89 -0.21
CA GLY A 71 6.80 -11.27 0.86
C GLY A 71 6.11 -10.05 1.48
N VAL A 72 5.49 -9.22 0.66
CA VAL A 72 4.73 -8.06 1.13
C VAL A 72 3.46 -8.49 1.87
N GLY A 73 2.85 -9.63 1.50
CA GLY A 73 1.75 -10.23 2.25
C GLY A 73 2.10 -10.49 3.71
N PHE A 74 3.33 -10.94 4.00
CA PHE A 74 3.82 -11.12 5.36
C PHE A 74 3.93 -9.80 6.15
N LEU A 75 4.45 -8.73 5.51
CA LEU A 75 4.49 -7.39 6.11
C LEU A 75 3.08 -6.84 6.38
N GLY A 76 2.17 -7.03 5.42
CA GLY A 76 0.77 -6.65 5.56
C GLY A 76 0.09 -7.38 6.72
N ALA A 77 0.30 -8.68 6.84
CA ALA A 77 -0.23 -9.48 7.95
C ALA A 77 0.30 -8.99 9.31
N GLY A 78 1.58 -8.61 9.39
CA GLY A 78 2.19 -8.03 10.59
C GLY A 78 1.59 -6.70 11.02
N ALA A 79 0.92 -5.97 10.13
CA ALA A 79 0.22 -4.73 10.43
C ALA A 79 -1.21 -4.94 10.97
N ILE A 80 -1.74 -6.16 10.94
CA ILE A 80 -3.08 -6.50 11.42
C ILE A 80 -2.99 -6.94 12.86
N ILE A 81 -3.69 -6.23 13.74
CA ILE A 81 -3.75 -6.53 15.16
C ILE A 81 -5.18 -6.99 15.48
N GLN A 82 -5.28 -8.16 16.10
CA GLN A 82 -6.54 -8.71 16.59
C GLN A 82 -6.55 -8.66 18.13
N ASP A 83 -7.35 -7.74 18.64
CA ASP A 83 -7.73 -7.67 20.05
C ASP A 83 -9.26 -7.87 20.14
N LYS A 84 -10.01 -7.07 20.86
CA LYS A 84 -11.49 -7.10 20.85
C LYS A 84 -12.09 -6.78 19.48
N ARG A 85 -11.34 -6.12 18.59
CA ARG A 85 -11.67 -5.84 17.20
C ARG A 85 -10.43 -5.99 16.32
N VAL A 86 -10.64 -6.26 15.03
CA VAL A 86 -9.57 -6.30 14.04
C VAL A 86 -9.20 -4.87 13.65
N HIS A 87 -7.92 -4.52 13.82
CA HIS A 87 -7.35 -3.23 13.45
C HIS A 87 -6.26 -3.41 12.40
N GLY A 88 -5.93 -2.36 11.63
CA GLY A 88 -4.81 -2.37 10.69
C GLY A 88 -5.13 -2.90 9.29
N LEU A 89 -6.36 -3.31 8.98
CA LEU A 89 -6.74 -3.82 7.65
C LEU A 89 -6.43 -2.82 6.52
N THR A 90 -6.77 -1.54 6.70
CA THR A 90 -6.45 -0.50 5.70
C THR A 90 -4.95 -0.30 5.58
N THR A 91 -4.20 -0.38 6.68
CA THR A 91 -2.73 -0.29 6.67
C THR A 91 -2.13 -1.46 5.90
N ALA A 92 -2.59 -2.68 6.13
CA ALA A 92 -2.15 -3.87 5.40
C ALA A 92 -2.45 -3.77 3.89
N ALA A 93 -3.65 -3.31 3.54
CA ALA A 93 -4.03 -3.07 2.15
C ALA A 93 -3.16 -1.98 1.49
N THR A 94 -2.83 -0.90 2.24
CA THR A 94 -1.94 0.16 1.75
C THR A 94 -0.53 -0.36 1.50
N ILE A 95 0.05 -1.16 2.40
CA ILE A 95 1.35 -1.80 2.25
C ILE A 95 1.39 -2.63 0.96
N TRP A 96 0.36 -3.42 0.72
CA TRP A 96 0.24 -4.27 -0.48
C TRP A 96 0.15 -3.43 -1.77
N LEU A 97 -0.67 -2.37 -1.76
CA LEU A 97 -0.82 -1.46 -2.89
C LEU A 97 0.47 -0.69 -3.20
N VAL A 98 1.16 -0.19 -2.17
CA VAL A 98 2.42 0.55 -2.34
C VAL A 98 3.51 -0.34 -2.96
N ALA A 99 3.56 -1.62 -2.59
CA ALA A 99 4.46 -2.56 -3.24
C ALA A 99 4.13 -2.75 -4.73
N SER A 100 2.83 -2.83 -5.09
CA SER A 100 2.42 -2.94 -6.50
C SER A 100 2.77 -1.69 -7.31
N ILE A 101 2.68 -0.49 -6.71
CA ILE A 101 3.14 0.77 -7.32
C ILE A 101 4.65 0.73 -7.56
N GLY A 102 5.43 0.25 -6.59
CA GLY A 102 6.87 0.06 -6.74
C GLY A 102 7.22 -0.91 -7.88
N MET A 103 6.51 -2.04 -7.95
CA MET A 103 6.66 -2.99 -9.06
C MET A 103 6.34 -2.34 -10.41
N ALA A 104 5.28 -1.53 -10.49
CA ALA A 104 4.92 -0.81 -11.72
C ALA A 104 6.02 0.20 -12.12
N CYS A 105 6.62 0.91 -11.17
CA CYS A 105 7.76 1.78 -11.44
C CYS A 105 8.95 0.98 -11.98
N GLY A 106 9.36 -0.10 -11.30
CA GLY A 106 10.47 -0.96 -11.73
C GLY A 106 10.24 -1.66 -13.07
N GLY A 107 8.97 -1.92 -13.41
CA GLY A 107 8.53 -2.43 -14.71
C GLY A 107 8.38 -1.35 -15.79
N GLN A 108 8.66 -0.09 -15.47
CA GLN A 108 8.52 1.08 -16.36
C GLN A 108 7.06 1.39 -16.76
N PHE A 109 6.07 0.90 -16.01
CA PHE A 109 4.66 1.25 -16.15
C PHE A 109 4.32 2.54 -15.40
N TYR A 110 5.00 3.64 -15.74
CA TYR A 110 4.95 4.90 -14.98
C TYR A 110 3.54 5.50 -14.87
N VAL A 111 2.80 5.49 -15.99
CA VAL A 111 1.42 6.00 -16.00
C VAL A 111 0.53 5.21 -15.02
N LEU A 112 0.65 3.88 -15.05
CA LEU A 112 -0.09 3.01 -14.12
C LEU A 112 0.27 3.33 -12.66
N ALA A 113 1.56 3.48 -12.36
CA ALA A 113 2.05 3.79 -11.02
C ALA A 113 1.50 5.13 -10.51
N ILE A 114 1.53 6.17 -11.35
CA ILE A 114 1.03 7.51 -11.00
C ILE A 114 -0.49 7.48 -10.78
N VAL A 115 -1.25 6.89 -11.70
CA VAL A 115 -2.71 6.82 -11.59
C VAL A 115 -3.13 6.03 -10.37
N ALA A 116 -2.51 4.87 -10.12
CA ALA A 116 -2.78 4.06 -8.94
C ALA A 116 -2.49 4.81 -7.63
N SER A 117 -1.37 5.55 -7.59
CA SER A 117 -1.00 6.37 -6.44
C SER A 117 -2.00 7.50 -6.17
N LEU A 118 -2.44 8.21 -7.23
CA LEU A 118 -3.45 9.27 -7.11
C LEU A 118 -4.78 8.72 -6.58
N ILE A 119 -5.25 7.62 -7.16
CA ILE A 119 -6.49 6.96 -6.70
C ILE A 119 -6.34 6.52 -5.24
N ALA A 120 -5.20 5.95 -4.86
CA ALA A 120 -4.93 5.55 -3.49
C ALA A 120 -5.04 6.72 -2.51
N VAL A 121 -4.36 7.83 -2.78
CA VAL A 121 -4.38 9.02 -1.93
C VAL A 121 -5.81 9.58 -1.83
N LEU A 122 -6.52 9.68 -2.95
CA LEU A 122 -7.91 10.15 -2.96
C LEU A 122 -8.84 9.24 -2.13
N ALA A 123 -8.66 7.91 -2.24
CA ALA A 123 -9.43 6.96 -1.45
C ALA A 123 -9.13 7.06 0.04
N LEU A 124 -7.84 7.17 0.41
CA LEU A 124 -7.40 7.25 1.80
C LEU A 124 -7.91 8.52 2.48
N ILE A 125 -7.84 9.67 1.79
CA ILE A 125 -8.33 10.96 2.31
C ILE A 125 -9.86 11.02 2.27
N GLY A 126 -10.46 10.70 1.13
CA GLY A 126 -11.90 10.86 0.90
C GLY A 126 -12.73 9.90 1.74
N LEU A 127 -12.48 8.60 1.63
CA LEU A 127 -13.22 7.59 2.36
C LEU A 127 -12.92 7.63 3.87
N GLY A 128 -11.69 8.01 4.26
CA GLY A 128 -11.32 8.19 5.66
C GLY A 128 -12.12 9.30 6.35
N LYS A 129 -12.47 10.36 5.62
CA LYS A 129 -13.37 11.43 6.15
C LYS A 129 -14.83 10.99 6.20
N LEU A 130 -15.26 10.16 5.26
CA LEU A 130 -16.65 9.71 5.15
C LEU A 130 -16.97 8.61 6.18
N SER A 131 -16.01 7.78 6.56
CA SER A 131 -16.25 6.68 7.52
C SER A 131 -16.48 7.17 8.96
N LYS A 132 -15.87 8.28 9.37
CA LYS A 132 -15.99 8.84 10.74
C LYS A 132 -17.45 9.18 11.15
N PRO A 133 -18.25 9.90 10.34
CA PRO A 133 -19.64 10.17 10.66
C PRO A 133 -20.52 8.90 10.64
N LEU A 134 -20.24 7.96 9.74
CA LEU A 134 -20.97 6.70 9.63
C LEU A 134 -20.78 5.82 10.88
N GLU A 135 -19.55 5.71 11.38
CA GLU A 135 -19.24 4.98 12.63
C GLU A 135 -19.97 5.60 13.84
N ARG A 136 -20.04 6.93 13.90
CA ARG A 136 -20.78 7.63 14.97
C ARG A 136 -22.29 7.35 14.90
N TYR A 137 -22.85 7.33 13.70
CA TYR A 137 -24.27 7.04 13.48
C TYR A 137 -24.62 5.60 13.87
N VAL A 138 -23.82 4.62 13.42
CA VAL A 138 -24.02 3.21 13.76
C VAL A 138 -23.86 2.95 15.27
N LYS A 139 -22.89 3.63 15.91
CA LYS A 139 -22.66 3.49 17.37
C LYS A 139 -23.82 4.07 18.18
N LYS A 140 -24.40 5.19 17.71
CA LYS A 140 -25.56 5.83 18.36
C LYS A 140 -26.81 4.95 18.29
N ASN A 141 -27.10 4.35 17.13
CA ASN A 141 -28.25 3.46 16.97
C ASN A 141 -28.11 2.17 17.78
N LYS A 142 -26.90 1.63 17.89
CA LYS A 142 -26.65 0.41 18.67
C LYS A 142 -26.80 0.65 20.18
N SER A 143 -26.50 1.84 20.66
CA SER A 143 -26.73 2.23 22.05
C SER A 143 -28.19 2.40 22.40
N GLN A 144 -29.02 2.84 21.44
CA GLN A 144 -30.46 2.98 21.63
C GLN A 144 -31.18 1.62 21.67
N SER A 145 -30.85 0.70 20.76
CA SER A 145 -31.46 -0.63 20.75
C SER A 145 -31.17 -1.48 22.00
N THR A 146 -30.05 -1.24 22.68
CA THR A 146 -29.71 -1.96 23.92
C THR A 146 -30.47 -1.39 25.13
N HIS A 147 -30.93 -0.15 25.08
CA HIS A 147 -31.78 0.44 26.12
C HIS A 147 -33.25 -0.03 26.01
N ASP A 148 -33.75 -0.19 24.79
CA ASP A 148 -35.13 -0.61 24.51
C ASP A 148 -35.37 -2.11 24.81
N GLU A 149 -34.30 -2.92 24.96
CA GLU A 149 -34.41 -4.34 25.35
C GLU A 149 -34.34 -4.57 26.88
N LEU A 150 -34.13 -3.52 27.68
CA LEU A 150 -33.98 -3.61 29.15
C LEU A 150 -35.16 -2.99 29.91
N ASP A 151 -36.12 -2.37 29.21
CA ASP A 151 -37.39 -1.85 29.71
C ASP A 151 -38.54 -2.78 29.31
#